data_d6ad65f46aff5e3505b84478dac4322c
#
_entry.id   d6ad65f46aff5e3505b84478dac4322c
#
_cell.length_a   1.000
_cell.length_b   1.000
_cell.length_c   1.000
_cell.angle_alpha   90.00
_cell.angle_beta   90.00
_cell.angle_gamma   90.00
#
_symmetry.space_group_name_H-M   'P 1'
#
loop_
_entity.id
_entity.type
_entity.pdbx_description
1 polymer ?
#
loop_
_entity_poly.entity_id
_entity_poly.type
_entity_poly.pdbx_seq_one_letter_code
_entity_poly.pdbx_strand_id
1 'polypeptide(L)'
;MLNNTNYDTSKFDYKVNSVDKEVIEEIACNGKCPIVAYFNPEHGVLLSKGNLNDVCFQSILLHEIIHALQFQSEKKIEYSFKELEAYSLQLKYLEDYSKKNDLLKPLNLKSCRSNQHNILF
;
A
#
# COMPACT_ATOMS: atom_id res chain seq x y z
N MET A 1 9.17 -8.54 -0.07
CA MET A 1 8.07 -7.62 0.28
C MET A 1 7.01 -8.27 1.17
N LEU A 2 6.52 -9.46 0.82
CA LEU A 2 5.41 -10.10 1.55
C LEU A 2 5.85 -11.14 2.60
N ASN A 3 7.13 -11.15 2.96
CA ASN A 3 7.68 -12.16 3.86
C ASN A 3 7.19 -12.04 5.32
N ASN A 4 6.66 -10.88 5.69
CA ASN A 4 6.26 -10.60 7.07
C ASN A 4 4.77 -10.74 7.31
N THR A 5 4.01 -11.18 6.30
CA THR A 5 2.57 -11.36 6.43
C THR A 5 2.22 -12.80 6.80
N ASN A 6 1.13 -12.97 7.54
CA ASN A 6 0.58 -14.28 7.89
C ASN A 6 -0.44 -14.79 6.85
N TYR A 7 -0.68 -14.01 5.81
CA TYR A 7 -1.62 -14.40 4.76
C TYR A 7 -0.95 -15.34 3.75
N ASP A 8 -1.77 -16.20 3.15
CA ASP A 8 -1.29 -17.09 2.10
C ASP A 8 -1.09 -16.32 0.80
N THR A 9 0.14 -15.90 0.55
CA THR A 9 0.48 -15.09 -0.62
C THR A 9 0.50 -15.91 -1.92
N SER A 10 0.57 -17.24 -1.82
CA SER A 10 0.55 -18.12 -3.00
C SER A 10 -0.80 -18.10 -3.73
N LYS A 11 -1.85 -17.69 -3.02
CA LYS A 11 -3.20 -17.60 -3.56
C LYS A 11 -3.62 -16.18 -3.93
N PHE A 12 -2.68 -15.25 -3.94
CA PHE A 12 -2.97 -13.87 -4.31
C PHE A 12 -3.50 -13.83 -5.75
N ASP A 13 -4.74 -13.40 -5.91
CA ASP A 13 -5.50 -13.50 -7.15
C ASP A 13 -5.93 -12.15 -7.72
N TYR A 14 -5.39 -11.06 -7.19
CA TYR A 14 -5.72 -9.73 -7.69
C TYR A 14 -4.64 -9.19 -8.59
N LYS A 15 -5.06 -8.48 -9.64
CA LYS A 15 -4.12 -7.81 -10.54
C LYS A 15 -3.62 -6.52 -9.89
N VAL A 16 -2.38 -6.18 -10.20
CA VAL A 16 -1.79 -4.89 -9.84
C VAL A 16 -1.60 -4.13 -11.14
N ASN A 17 -2.32 -3.02 -11.30
CA ASN A 17 -2.29 -2.23 -12.54
C ASN A 17 -1.85 -0.81 -12.26
N SER A 18 -0.92 -0.31 -13.08
CA SER A 18 -0.53 1.09 -13.06
C SER A 18 -1.47 1.86 -14.00
N VAL A 19 -2.13 2.87 -13.48
CA VAL A 19 -3.11 3.68 -14.22
C VAL A 19 -2.87 5.15 -13.96
N ASP A 20 -3.51 6.02 -14.73
CA ASP A 20 -3.45 7.44 -14.47
C ASP A 20 -4.08 7.77 -13.12
N LYS A 21 -3.52 8.75 -12.44
CA LYS A 21 -3.98 9.15 -11.10
C LYS A 21 -5.46 9.50 -11.09
N GLU A 22 -5.94 10.14 -12.14
CA GLU A 22 -7.34 10.54 -12.28
C GLU A 22 -8.27 9.33 -12.25
N VAL A 23 -7.84 8.18 -12.76
CA VAL A 23 -8.62 6.94 -12.73
C VAL A 23 -8.79 6.46 -11.30
N ILE A 24 -7.70 6.48 -10.51
CA ILE A 24 -7.76 6.06 -9.11
C ILE A 24 -8.65 7.01 -8.32
N GLU A 25 -8.50 8.31 -8.53
CA GLU A 25 -9.29 9.33 -7.85
C GLU A 25 -10.79 9.14 -8.13
N GLU A 26 -11.15 8.85 -9.37
CA GLU A 26 -12.54 8.63 -9.73
C GLU A 26 -13.13 7.40 -9.04
N ILE A 27 -12.38 6.29 -9.04
CA ILE A 27 -12.84 5.03 -8.46
C ILE A 27 -12.93 5.14 -6.93
N ALA A 28 -11.92 5.72 -6.29
CA ALA A 28 -11.84 5.76 -4.84
C ALA A 28 -12.65 6.89 -4.22
N CYS A 29 -12.70 8.06 -4.87
CA CYS A 29 -13.23 9.28 -4.29
C CYS A 29 -14.36 9.91 -5.11
N ASN A 30 -14.66 9.37 -6.27
CA ASN A 30 -15.65 9.94 -7.19
C ASN A 30 -15.29 11.39 -7.59
N GLY A 31 -14.00 11.66 -7.71
CA GLY A 31 -13.46 12.97 -8.04
C GLY A 31 -12.06 13.13 -7.47
N LYS A 32 -11.56 14.34 -7.46
CA LYS A 32 -10.19 14.61 -7.01
C LYS A 32 -9.99 14.30 -5.53
N CYS A 33 -8.91 13.60 -5.20
CA CYS A 33 -8.47 13.37 -3.82
C CYS A 33 -6.98 13.01 -3.83
N PRO A 34 -6.29 13.17 -2.68
CA PRO A 34 -4.85 12.92 -2.62
C PRO A 34 -4.54 11.43 -2.45
N ILE A 35 -4.88 10.62 -3.44
CA ILE A 35 -4.68 9.17 -3.40
C ILE A 35 -3.82 8.74 -4.59
N VAL A 36 -2.85 7.86 -4.34
CA VAL A 36 -1.94 7.36 -5.38
C VAL A 36 -2.00 5.85 -5.55
N ALA A 37 -2.71 5.16 -4.65
CA ALA A 37 -2.91 3.72 -4.73
C ALA A 37 -4.22 3.36 -4.04
N TYR A 38 -4.88 2.31 -4.51
CA TYR A 38 -6.17 1.92 -3.97
C TYR A 38 -6.45 0.46 -4.29
N PHE A 39 -6.91 -0.29 -3.29
CA PHE A 39 -7.44 -1.62 -3.51
C PHE A 39 -8.95 -1.57 -3.61
N ASN A 40 -9.48 -2.20 -4.65
CA ASN A 40 -10.91 -2.39 -4.87
C ASN A 40 -11.12 -3.82 -5.34
N PRO A 41 -12.04 -4.60 -4.73
CA PRO A 41 -12.24 -6.00 -5.13
C PRO A 41 -12.59 -6.19 -6.60
N GLU A 42 -13.26 -5.21 -7.19
CA GLU A 42 -13.64 -5.25 -8.60
C GLU A 42 -12.47 -4.98 -9.53
N HIS A 43 -11.59 -4.04 -9.16
CA HIS A 43 -10.50 -3.58 -10.02
C HIS A 43 -9.13 -4.11 -9.60
N GLY A 44 -9.01 -4.73 -8.43
CA GLY A 44 -7.74 -5.16 -7.89
C GLY A 44 -6.96 -4.01 -7.25
N VAL A 45 -5.64 -4.09 -7.29
CA VAL A 45 -4.76 -3.04 -6.76
C VAL A 45 -4.44 -2.06 -7.89
N LEU A 46 -4.88 -0.83 -7.72
CA LEU A 46 -4.60 0.26 -8.65
C LEU A 46 -3.47 1.12 -8.11
N LEU A 47 -2.55 1.49 -8.98
CA LEU A 47 -1.36 2.23 -8.61
C LEU A 47 -1.15 3.34 -9.61
N SER A 48 -0.93 4.57 -9.14
CA SER A 48 -0.64 5.67 -10.06
C SER A 48 0.70 5.43 -10.75
N LYS A 49 0.86 6.01 -11.93
CA LYS A 49 2.14 5.96 -12.63
C LYS A 49 3.16 6.72 -11.81
N GLY A 50 4.18 6.01 -11.34
CA GLY A 50 5.19 6.56 -10.47
C GLY A 50 6.48 5.76 -10.57
N ASN A 51 7.44 6.09 -9.73
CA ASN A 51 8.73 5.43 -9.72
C ASN A 51 8.70 4.19 -8.83
N LEU A 52 8.64 3.01 -9.45
CA LEU A 52 8.65 1.75 -8.71
C LEU A 52 9.98 1.46 -7.99
N ASN A 53 11.01 2.25 -8.28
CA ASN A 53 12.28 2.16 -7.55
C ASN A 53 12.27 3.00 -6.26
N ASP A 54 11.26 3.85 -6.08
CA ASP A 54 11.10 4.64 -4.87
C ASP A 54 10.56 3.75 -3.76
N VAL A 55 11.29 3.63 -2.66
CA VAL A 55 10.92 2.77 -1.55
C VAL A 55 9.62 3.21 -0.87
N CYS A 56 9.36 4.51 -0.81
CA CYS A 56 8.08 5.00 -0.27
C CYS A 56 6.92 4.52 -1.14
N PHE A 57 7.06 4.61 -2.45
CA PHE A 57 6.05 4.14 -3.38
C PHE A 57 5.83 2.63 -3.27
N GLN A 58 6.92 1.86 -3.12
CA GLN A 58 6.85 0.42 -2.88
C GLN A 58 6.12 0.10 -1.59
N SER A 59 6.35 0.89 -0.54
CA SER A 59 5.68 0.67 0.75
C SER A 59 4.18 0.93 0.66
N ILE A 60 3.76 1.89 -0.16
CA ILE A 60 2.34 2.17 -0.41
C ILE A 60 1.70 1.00 -1.17
N LEU A 61 2.39 0.48 -2.17
CA LEU A 61 1.94 -0.71 -2.89
C LEU A 61 1.74 -1.89 -1.93
N LEU A 62 2.70 -2.10 -1.03
CA LEU A 62 2.58 -3.15 -0.01
C LEU A 62 1.33 -2.96 0.84
N HIS A 63 1.06 -1.74 1.28
CA HIS A 63 -0.13 -1.41 2.08
C HIS A 63 -1.41 -1.87 1.35
N GLU A 64 -1.52 -1.57 0.07
CA GLU A 64 -2.71 -1.94 -0.71
C GLU A 64 -2.77 -3.45 -0.97
N ILE A 65 -1.64 -4.11 -1.18
CA ILE A 65 -1.60 -5.57 -1.31
C ILE A 65 -2.08 -6.24 -0.03
N ILE A 66 -1.72 -5.69 1.14
CA ILE A 66 -2.20 -6.23 2.41
C ILE A 66 -3.74 -6.12 2.49
N HIS A 67 -4.33 -5.01 2.06
CA HIS A 67 -5.79 -4.90 2.01
C HIS A 67 -6.40 -5.95 1.08
N ALA A 68 -5.77 -6.24 -0.06
CA ALA A 68 -6.24 -7.27 -0.97
C ALA A 68 -6.18 -8.66 -0.31
N LEU A 69 -5.10 -8.95 0.40
CA LEU A 69 -4.97 -10.22 1.13
C LEU A 69 -5.99 -10.32 2.26
N GLN A 70 -6.24 -9.24 2.98
CA GLN A 70 -7.28 -9.19 4.01
C GLN A 70 -8.65 -9.54 3.43
N PHE A 71 -8.99 -8.93 2.31
CA PHE A 71 -10.25 -9.17 1.64
C PHE A 71 -10.34 -10.62 1.14
N GLN A 72 -9.27 -11.12 0.52
CA GLN A 72 -9.21 -12.48 -0.02
C GLN A 72 -9.33 -13.55 1.07
N SER A 73 -8.87 -13.27 2.27
CA SER A 73 -8.90 -14.23 3.38
C SER A 73 -10.32 -14.50 3.88
N GLU A 74 -11.28 -13.66 3.53
CA GLU A 74 -12.70 -13.74 3.95
C GLU A 74 -12.88 -13.65 5.47
N LYS A 75 -11.84 -13.30 6.21
CA LYS A 75 -11.96 -13.07 7.65
C LYS A 75 -12.66 -11.75 7.90
N LYS A 76 -13.58 -11.76 8.87
CA LYS A 76 -14.22 -10.52 9.31
C LYS A 76 -13.27 -9.76 10.21
N ILE A 77 -12.60 -8.77 9.66
CA ILE A 77 -11.64 -7.93 10.38
C ILE A 77 -12.23 -6.53 10.44
N GLU A 78 -12.23 -5.91 11.62
CA GLU A 78 -12.67 -4.53 11.76
C GLU A 78 -11.77 -3.59 10.96
N TYR A 79 -12.35 -2.53 10.43
CA TYR A 79 -11.64 -1.56 9.60
C TYR A 79 -10.38 -1.01 10.29
N SER A 80 -10.50 -0.67 11.59
CA SER A 80 -9.36 -0.14 12.34
C SER A 80 -8.21 -1.15 12.44
N PHE A 81 -8.50 -2.43 12.58
CA PHE A 81 -7.47 -3.46 12.59
C PHE A 81 -6.87 -3.70 11.21
N LYS A 82 -7.67 -3.59 10.16
CA LYS A 82 -7.16 -3.69 8.79
C LYS A 82 -6.12 -2.62 8.51
N GLU A 83 -6.42 -1.38 8.87
CA GLU A 83 -5.51 -0.27 8.69
C GLU A 83 -4.27 -0.39 9.57
N LEU A 84 -4.45 -0.75 10.83
CA LEU A 84 -3.33 -0.94 11.74
C LEU A 84 -2.35 -1.98 11.21
N GLU A 85 -2.85 -3.11 10.75
CA GLU A 85 -2.01 -4.18 10.19
C GLU A 85 -1.28 -3.70 8.94
N ALA A 86 -1.99 -3.05 8.02
CA ALA A 86 -1.41 -2.58 6.77
C ALA A 86 -0.32 -1.54 7.04
N TYR A 87 -0.55 -0.59 7.95
CA TYR A 87 0.45 0.41 8.32
C TYR A 87 1.63 -0.21 9.05
N SER A 88 1.38 -1.19 9.92
CA SER A 88 2.46 -1.87 10.67
C SER A 88 3.41 -2.60 9.72
N LEU A 89 2.87 -3.29 8.74
CA LEU A 89 3.69 -4.00 7.75
C LEU A 89 4.40 -3.03 6.80
N GLN A 90 3.74 -1.94 6.44
CA GLN A 90 4.34 -0.88 5.66
C GLN A 90 5.54 -0.27 6.40
N LEU A 91 5.37 0.05 7.69
CA LEU A 91 6.44 0.60 8.51
C LEU A 91 7.61 -0.38 8.65
N LYS A 92 7.30 -1.66 8.89
CA LYS A 92 8.35 -2.67 9.01
C LYS A 92 9.16 -2.77 7.72
N TYR A 93 8.52 -2.70 6.59
CA TYR A 93 9.21 -2.70 5.30
C TYR A 93 10.18 -1.52 5.18
N LEU A 94 9.74 -0.32 5.59
CA LEU A 94 10.56 0.88 5.55
C LEU A 94 11.72 0.79 6.53
N GLU A 95 11.48 0.26 7.74
CA GLU A 95 12.53 0.08 8.75
C GLU A 95 13.59 -0.93 8.29
N ASP A 96 13.15 -2.06 7.72
CA ASP A 96 14.07 -3.07 7.21
C ASP A 96 14.92 -2.52 6.06
N TYR A 97 14.32 -1.76 5.17
CA TYR A 97 15.05 -1.09 4.09
C TYR A 97 16.08 -0.11 4.64
N SER A 98 15.70 0.68 5.64
CA SER A 98 16.58 1.68 6.24
C SER A 98 17.80 1.04 6.89
N LYS A 99 17.60 -0.08 7.60
CA LYS A 99 18.70 -0.82 8.22
C LYS A 99 19.63 -1.45 7.17
N LYS A 100 19.04 -2.08 6.17
CA LYS A 100 19.78 -2.75 5.10
C LYS A 100 20.67 -1.79 4.31
N ASN A 101 20.23 -0.55 4.17
CA ASN A 101 20.92 0.48 3.38
C ASN A 101 21.65 1.51 4.26
N ASP A 102 21.76 1.26 5.56
CA ASP A 102 22.49 2.11 6.51
C ASP A 102 22.11 3.58 6.44
N LEU A 103 20.80 3.86 6.37
CA LEU A 103 20.32 5.24 6.29
C LEU A 103 20.55 5.96 7.61
N LEU A 104 21.12 7.17 7.54
CA LEU A 104 21.33 8.02 8.71
C LEU A 104 20.02 8.43 9.36
N LYS A 105 18.99 8.68 8.55
CA LYS A 105 17.64 8.96 9.00
C LYS A 105 16.73 7.84 8.51
N PRO A 106 16.34 6.92 9.39
CA PRO A 106 15.44 5.83 9.00
C PRO A 106 14.13 6.37 8.44
N LEU A 107 13.63 5.73 7.39
CA LEU A 107 12.35 6.07 6.81
C LEU A 107 11.21 5.58 7.70
N ASN A 108 10.14 6.33 7.72
CA ASN A 108 8.92 5.98 8.44
C ASN A 108 7.70 6.46 7.64
N LEU A 109 6.51 6.19 8.17
CA LEU A 109 5.27 6.57 7.48
C LEU A 109 5.17 8.06 7.25
N LYS A 110 5.57 8.86 8.23
CA LYS A 110 5.51 10.32 8.13
C LYS A 110 6.42 10.85 7.04
N SER A 111 7.66 10.36 6.96
CA SER A 111 8.60 10.81 5.92
C SER A 111 8.11 10.45 4.52
N CYS A 112 7.50 9.28 4.37
CA CYS A 112 6.92 8.88 3.09
C CYS A 112 5.68 9.69 2.72
N ARG A 113 4.83 10.03 3.71
CA ARG A 113 3.63 10.85 3.48
C ARG A 113 3.98 12.26 3.02
N SER A 114 5.00 12.86 3.59
CA SER A 114 5.38 14.22 3.20
C SER A 114 5.77 14.29 1.73
N ASN A 115 6.30 13.18 1.18
CA ASN A 115 6.66 13.09 -0.23
C ASN A 115 5.47 12.73 -1.12
N GLN A 116 4.41 12.17 -0.56
CA GLN A 116 3.26 11.65 -1.32
C GLN A 116 1.97 12.43 -1.08
N HIS A 117 2.02 13.49 -0.30
CA HIS A 117 0.91 14.43 -0.06
C HIS A 117 -0.39 13.76 0.43
N ASN A 118 -0.43 13.33 1.69
CA ASN A 118 -1.67 12.87 2.35
C ASN A 118 -2.38 11.73 1.63
N ILE A 119 -1.74 10.59 1.59
CA ILE A 119 -2.32 9.40 0.95
C ILE A 119 -3.50 8.89 1.75
N LEU A 120 -4.60 8.63 1.05
CA LEU A 120 -5.80 8.01 1.61
C LEU A 120 -5.89 6.55 1.17
N PHE A 121 -6.39 5.74 2.06
CA PHE A 121 -6.55 4.30 1.80
C PHE A 121 -7.96 3.84 2.10
#